data_94a8c0a83f3bd3705c5cd5dd351bf003
#
_entry.id   94a8c0a83f3bd3705c5cd5dd351bf003
#
_cell.length_a   1.000
_cell.length_b   1.000
_cell.length_c   1.000
_cell.angle_alpha   90.00
_cell.angle_beta   90.00
_cell.angle_gamma   90.00
#
_symmetry.space_group_name_H-M   'P 1'
#
loop_
_entity.id
_entity.type
_entity.pdbx_description
1 polymer ?
#
loop_
_entity_poly.entity_id
_entity_poly.type
_entity_poly.pdbx_seq_one_letter_code
_entity_poly.pdbx_strand_id
1 'polypeptide(L)'
;MKDFTLRKRFLDCKSGTSSLFKGFVMLVVLMLMTTSSAMAEVIDGLRYLLESDTKTATILPQNNGYYSGDIIIPEKVKGNDGVEYIVASLGASCFKDCWGLTSITIPSSVTSLGDHCFSGSGLTSITIPSSVTSMGYECFSGCI
;
A
#
# COMPACT_ATOMS: atom_id res chain seq x y z
N MET A 1 35.07 -4.09 -17.61
CA MET A 1 36.36 -4.60 -17.11
C MET A 1 36.77 -4.02 -15.72
N LYS A 2 36.13 -2.97 -15.24
CA LYS A 2 36.45 -2.36 -13.91
C LYS A 2 35.80 -3.09 -12.74
N ASP A 3 34.72 -3.83 -12.96
CA ASP A 3 33.97 -4.48 -11.87
C ASP A 3 34.59 -5.78 -11.36
N PHE A 4 35.43 -6.40 -12.17
CA PHE A 4 36.10 -7.65 -11.77
C PHE A 4 37.22 -7.43 -10.72
N THR A 5 37.82 -6.25 -10.74
CA THR A 5 38.90 -5.88 -9.80
C THR A 5 38.37 -5.55 -8.40
N LEU A 6 37.17 -5.00 -8.28
CA LEU A 6 36.50 -4.75 -7.01
C LEU A 6 36.08 -6.05 -6.31
N ARG A 7 35.59 -7.04 -7.07
CA ARG A 7 35.19 -8.35 -6.52
C ARG A 7 36.39 -9.12 -5.95
N LYS A 8 37.54 -9.01 -6.59
CA LYS A 8 38.76 -9.68 -6.15
C LYS A 8 39.30 -9.06 -4.85
N ARG A 9 39.21 -7.74 -4.71
CA ARG A 9 39.61 -7.03 -3.46
C ARG A 9 38.72 -7.35 -2.28
N PHE A 10 37.44 -7.62 -2.52
CA PHE A 10 36.49 -8.00 -1.46
C PHE A 10 36.71 -9.44 -0.94
N LEU A 11 37.20 -10.32 -1.80
CA LEU A 11 37.51 -11.71 -1.44
C LEU A 11 38.87 -11.86 -0.73
N ASP A 12 39.83 -10.98 -1.01
CA ASP A 12 41.17 -11.01 -0.41
C ASP A 12 41.19 -10.43 1.02
N CYS A 13 40.14 -9.76 1.47
CA CYS A 13 39.97 -9.30 2.85
C CYS A 13 39.55 -10.41 3.84
N LYS A 14 39.62 -11.69 3.44
CA LYS A 14 39.10 -12.81 4.22
C LYS A 14 40.02 -13.31 5.33
N SER A 15 41.22 -12.83 5.43
CA SER A 15 42.16 -13.25 6.47
C SER A 15 42.42 -12.10 7.46
N GLY A 16 41.74 -12.13 8.59
CA GLY A 16 42.06 -11.26 9.72
C GLY A 16 40.96 -10.32 10.20
N THR A 17 39.71 -10.64 9.91
CA THR A 17 38.58 -9.82 10.38
C THR A 17 38.25 -10.13 11.84
N SER A 18 38.40 -9.11 12.69
CA SER A 18 37.87 -9.15 14.05
C SER A 18 36.36 -9.37 14.05
N SER A 19 35.82 -9.98 15.12
CA SER A 19 34.40 -10.25 15.28
C SER A 19 33.49 -9.01 15.13
N LEU A 20 34.02 -7.81 15.32
CA LEU A 20 33.36 -6.52 15.11
C LEU A 20 33.03 -6.24 13.63
N PHE A 21 33.84 -6.68 12.69
CA PHE A 21 33.62 -6.50 11.27
C PHE A 21 32.51 -7.43 10.75
N LYS A 22 32.42 -8.63 11.31
CA LYS A 22 31.30 -9.57 10.98
C LYS A 22 29.96 -9.03 11.47
N GLY A 23 29.92 -8.40 12.64
CA GLY A 23 28.71 -7.76 13.16
C GLY A 23 28.27 -6.57 12.32
N PHE A 24 29.21 -5.76 11.83
CA PHE A 24 28.92 -4.61 10.98
C PHE A 24 28.39 -5.03 9.60
N VAL A 25 28.98 -6.05 8.97
CA VAL A 25 28.50 -6.59 7.69
C VAL A 25 27.11 -7.23 7.83
N MET A 26 26.86 -7.96 8.93
CA MET A 26 25.54 -8.49 9.24
C MET A 26 24.50 -7.39 9.46
N LEU A 27 24.86 -6.31 10.16
CA LEU A 27 23.98 -5.15 10.39
C LEU A 27 23.64 -4.41 9.09
N VAL A 28 24.63 -4.22 8.20
CA VAL A 28 24.42 -3.60 6.88
C VAL A 28 23.58 -4.48 5.96
N VAL A 29 23.77 -5.79 5.97
CA VAL A 29 22.94 -6.76 5.24
C VAL A 29 21.52 -6.80 5.81
N LEU A 30 21.36 -6.73 7.13
CA LEU A 30 20.04 -6.65 7.78
C LEU A 30 19.34 -5.32 7.47
N MET A 31 20.06 -4.19 7.42
CA MET A 31 19.51 -2.90 7.01
C MET A 31 19.13 -2.85 5.52
N LEU A 32 19.84 -3.56 4.66
CA LEU A 32 19.50 -3.69 3.23
C LEU A 32 18.31 -4.63 2.98
N MET A 33 17.93 -5.48 3.94
CA MET A 33 16.77 -6.35 3.86
C MET A 33 15.48 -5.74 4.41
N THR A 34 15.52 -4.55 4.99
CA THR A 34 14.34 -3.77 5.40
C THR A 34 13.85 -2.80 4.32
N THR A 35 13.98 -3.16 3.06
CA THR A 35 13.18 -2.47 2.04
C THR A 35 11.75 -2.99 2.20
N SER A 36 10.92 -2.21 2.88
CA SER A 36 9.48 -2.37 2.85
C SER A 36 9.07 -2.51 1.39
N SER A 37 8.69 -3.70 0.99
CA SER A 37 8.30 -3.99 -0.39
C SER A 37 6.81 -3.69 -0.51
N ALA A 38 6.50 -2.43 -0.79
CA ALA A 38 5.15 -2.03 -1.14
C ALA A 38 4.92 -2.37 -2.62
N MET A 39 3.97 -3.24 -2.89
CA MET A 39 3.61 -3.67 -4.25
C MET A 39 2.20 -3.21 -4.57
N ALA A 40 2.03 -2.59 -5.75
CA ALA A 40 0.71 -2.23 -6.24
C ALA A 40 0.13 -3.36 -7.10
N GLU A 41 -1.01 -3.90 -6.71
CA GLU A 41 -1.71 -4.99 -7.40
C GLU A 41 -3.17 -4.63 -7.67
N VAL A 42 -3.73 -5.23 -8.72
CA VAL A 42 -5.18 -5.17 -8.99
C VAL A 42 -5.79 -6.51 -8.64
N ILE A 43 -6.71 -6.51 -7.68
CA ILE A 43 -7.41 -7.69 -7.20
C ILE A 43 -8.91 -7.39 -7.26
N ASP A 44 -9.67 -8.24 -7.95
CA ASP A 44 -11.13 -8.10 -8.13
C ASP A 44 -11.57 -6.69 -8.60
N GLY A 45 -10.77 -6.07 -9.49
CA GLY A 45 -11.04 -4.76 -10.06
C GLY A 45 -10.67 -3.56 -9.18
N LEU A 46 -10.23 -3.77 -7.96
CA LEU A 46 -9.69 -2.75 -7.07
C LEU A 46 -8.16 -2.77 -7.08
N ARG A 47 -7.57 -1.59 -7.10
CA ARG A 47 -6.11 -1.44 -7.05
C ARG A 47 -5.66 -1.23 -5.62
N TYR A 48 -4.74 -2.06 -5.17
CA TYR A 48 -4.21 -2.06 -3.80
C TYR A 48 -2.71 -1.76 -3.79
N LEU A 49 -2.27 -1.04 -2.79
CA LEU A 49 -0.89 -1.02 -2.33
C LEU A 49 -0.78 -2.02 -1.19
N LEU A 50 0.00 -3.09 -1.38
CA LEU A 50 0.21 -4.13 -0.39
C LEU A 50 1.52 -3.87 0.36
N GLU A 51 1.47 -3.78 1.67
CA GLU A 51 2.63 -3.60 2.53
C GLU A 51 2.96 -4.90 3.26
N SER A 52 4.06 -5.52 2.87
CA SER A 52 4.46 -6.84 3.36
C SER A 52 4.82 -6.84 4.85
N ASP A 53 5.36 -5.75 5.36
CA ASP A 53 5.83 -5.65 6.76
C ASP A 53 4.67 -5.60 7.76
N THR A 54 3.64 -4.82 7.43
CA THR A 54 2.46 -4.62 8.29
C THR A 54 1.33 -5.57 7.98
N LYS A 55 1.37 -6.27 6.83
CA LYS A 55 0.29 -7.08 6.26
C LYS A 55 -0.99 -6.28 6.07
N THR A 56 -0.85 -5.03 5.64
CA THR A 56 -1.95 -4.11 5.35
C THR A 56 -2.04 -3.78 3.87
N ALA A 57 -3.25 -3.48 3.43
CA ALA A 57 -3.55 -3.03 2.09
C ALA A 57 -4.22 -1.65 2.12
N THR A 58 -3.78 -0.79 1.22
CA THR A 58 -4.40 0.53 0.97
C THR A 58 -5.00 0.53 -0.42
N ILE A 59 -6.27 0.93 -0.55
CA ILE A 59 -6.89 1.09 -1.88
C ILE A 59 -6.35 2.34 -2.54
N LEU A 60 -5.94 2.22 -3.80
CA LEU A 60 -5.39 3.29 -4.62
C LEU A 60 -6.38 3.71 -5.72
N PRO A 61 -6.26 4.94 -6.26
CA PRO A 61 -6.98 5.32 -7.47
C PRO A 61 -6.59 4.42 -8.64
N GLN A 62 -7.49 4.23 -9.60
CA GLN A 62 -7.18 3.49 -10.81
C GLN A 62 -6.10 4.20 -11.64
N ASN A 63 -5.28 3.45 -12.35
CA ASN A 63 -4.26 4.02 -13.23
C ASN A 63 -4.89 4.67 -14.48
N ASN A 64 -5.95 4.03 -15.01
CA ASN A 64 -6.65 4.47 -16.20
C ASN A 64 -8.16 4.35 -15.94
N GLY A 65 -8.84 5.49 -15.85
CA GLY A 65 -10.29 5.53 -15.64
C GLY A 65 -10.70 5.76 -14.19
N TYR A 66 -11.96 5.46 -13.91
CA TYR A 66 -12.60 5.70 -12.63
C TYR A 66 -13.34 4.47 -12.16
N TYR A 67 -13.45 4.31 -10.86
CA TYR A 67 -14.32 3.30 -10.27
C TYR A 67 -15.79 3.64 -10.53
N SER A 68 -16.61 2.63 -10.80
CA SER A 68 -18.03 2.81 -11.10
C SER A 68 -18.87 1.63 -10.58
N GLY A 69 -20.18 1.87 -10.47
CA GLY A 69 -21.14 0.86 -9.99
C GLY A 69 -21.11 0.70 -8.47
N ASP A 70 -21.51 -0.47 -8.03
CA ASP A 70 -21.56 -0.83 -6.62
C ASP A 70 -20.26 -1.50 -6.21
N ILE A 71 -19.56 -0.96 -5.22
CA ILE A 71 -18.29 -1.47 -4.75
C ILE A 71 -18.44 -2.01 -3.32
N ILE A 72 -18.03 -3.24 -3.12
CA ILE A 72 -17.90 -3.85 -1.81
C ILE A 72 -16.40 -4.03 -1.53
N ILE A 73 -15.88 -3.28 -0.58
CA ILE A 73 -14.49 -3.40 -0.15
C ILE A 73 -14.39 -4.60 0.81
N PRO A 74 -13.56 -5.62 0.52
CA PRO A 74 -13.36 -6.74 1.41
C PRO A 74 -12.52 -6.33 2.63
N GLU A 75 -12.69 -7.03 3.76
CA GLU A 75 -11.83 -6.83 4.93
C GLU A 75 -10.39 -7.28 4.69
N LYS A 76 -10.22 -8.28 3.83
CA LYS A 76 -8.91 -8.87 3.50
C LYS A 76 -8.82 -9.15 2.01
N VAL A 77 -7.61 -9.05 1.50
CA VAL A 77 -7.26 -9.44 0.13
C VAL A 77 -6.05 -10.35 0.15
N LYS A 78 -6.00 -11.26 -0.83
CA LYS A 78 -4.86 -12.15 -1.00
C LYS A 78 -4.00 -11.65 -2.16
N GLY A 79 -2.76 -11.27 -1.87
CA GLY A 79 -1.80 -10.86 -2.89
C GLY A 79 -1.34 -12.01 -3.78
N ASN A 80 -0.68 -11.68 -4.88
CA ASN A 80 -0.08 -12.67 -5.80
C ASN A 80 1.04 -13.47 -5.14
N ASP A 81 1.61 -12.97 -4.05
CA ASP A 81 2.56 -13.68 -3.17
C ASP A 81 1.90 -14.76 -2.31
N GLY A 82 0.57 -14.87 -2.37
CA GLY A 82 -0.20 -15.81 -1.57
C GLY A 82 -0.48 -15.38 -0.13
N VAL A 83 -0.02 -14.17 0.26
CA VAL A 83 -0.21 -13.61 1.61
C VAL A 83 -1.55 -12.89 1.70
N GLU A 84 -2.20 -12.99 2.87
CA GLU A 84 -3.38 -12.19 3.19
C GLU A 84 -2.98 -10.82 3.76
N TYR A 85 -3.65 -9.78 3.28
CA TYR A 85 -3.49 -8.39 3.71
C TYR A 85 -4.82 -7.85 4.22
N ILE A 86 -4.80 -7.15 5.35
CA ILE A 86 -5.97 -6.47 5.90
C ILE A 86 -6.14 -5.13 5.19
N VAL A 87 -7.32 -4.86 4.63
CA VAL A 87 -7.63 -3.56 4.03
C VAL A 87 -7.84 -2.54 5.14
N ALA A 88 -6.82 -1.72 5.40
CA ALA A 88 -6.75 -0.81 6.54
C ALA A 88 -7.03 0.65 6.17
N SER A 89 -6.88 1.03 4.90
CA SER A 89 -7.03 2.43 4.49
C SER A 89 -7.51 2.58 3.04
N LEU A 90 -8.19 3.69 2.79
CA LEU A 90 -8.45 4.20 1.45
C LEU A 90 -7.46 5.33 1.18
N GLY A 91 -6.71 5.23 0.10
CA GLY A 91 -5.66 6.18 -0.26
C GLY A 91 -6.22 7.54 -0.71
N ALA A 92 -5.32 8.50 -0.84
CA ALA A 92 -5.67 9.82 -1.34
C ALA A 92 -6.28 9.74 -2.76
N SER A 93 -7.36 10.48 -2.99
CA SER A 93 -8.07 10.56 -4.27
C SER A 93 -8.55 9.20 -4.82
N CYS A 94 -8.70 8.20 -3.96
CA CYS A 94 -9.00 6.83 -4.34
C CYS A 94 -10.27 6.72 -5.19
N PHE A 95 -11.34 7.40 -4.81
CA PHE A 95 -12.62 7.46 -5.51
C PHE A 95 -12.97 8.87 -6.00
N LYS A 96 -11.95 9.73 -6.15
CA LYS A 96 -12.13 11.09 -6.65
C LYS A 96 -12.69 11.07 -8.07
N ASP A 97 -13.64 11.96 -8.34
CA ASP A 97 -14.30 12.13 -9.65
C ASP A 97 -14.92 10.82 -10.20
N CYS A 98 -15.20 9.86 -9.33
CA CYS A 98 -15.88 8.60 -9.67
C CYS A 98 -17.40 8.85 -9.81
N TRP A 99 -17.83 9.58 -10.83
CA TRP A 99 -19.23 9.96 -11.04
C TRP A 99 -20.16 8.75 -11.28
N GLY A 100 -19.60 7.65 -11.78
CA GLY A 100 -20.34 6.41 -11.98
C GLY A 100 -20.44 5.52 -10.73
N LEU A 101 -19.86 5.94 -9.60
CA LEU A 101 -19.93 5.18 -8.35
C LEU A 101 -21.30 5.38 -7.71
N THR A 102 -22.08 4.30 -7.62
CA THR A 102 -23.47 4.32 -7.13
C THR A 102 -23.57 3.97 -5.66
N SER A 103 -22.78 3.03 -5.20
CA SER A 103 -22.68 2.68 -3.78
C SER A 103 -21.31 2.16 -3.41
N ILE A 104 -20.96 2.27 -2.13
CA ILE A 104 -19.74 1.69 -1.59
C ILE A 104 -19.98 1.16 -0.17
N THR A 105 -19.51 -0.06 0.08
CA THR A 105 -19.48 -0.65 1.41
C THR A 105 -18.05 -0.66 1.92
N ILE A 106 -17.81 0.04 3.03
CA ILE A 106 -16.51 0.13 3.70
C ILE A 106 -16.50 -0.85 4.88
N PRO A 107 -15.55 -1.79 4.94
CA PRO A 107 -15.49 -2.77 6.03
C PRO A 107 -14.97 -2.15 7.34
N SER A 108 -15.21 -2.83 8.45
CA SER A 108 -14.76 -2.41 9.79
C SER A 108 -13.24 -2.49 9.99
N SER A 109 -12.51 -3.09 9.05
CA SER A 109 -11.04 -3.09 9.05
C SER A 109 -10.42 -1.74 8.67
N VAL A 110 -11.18 -0.88 7.95
CA VAL A 110 -10.69 0.43 7.52
C VAL A 110 -10.68 1.41 8.69
N THR A 111 -9.53 2.03 8.92
CA THR A 111 -9.30 3.00 10.00
C THR A 111 -9.03 4.41 9.50
N SER A 112 -8.67 4.58 8.23
CA SER A 112 -8.36 5.90 7.66
C SER A 112 -8.84 6.08 6.23
N LEU A 113 -9.27 7.31 5.92
CA LEU A 113 -9.60 7.78 4.59
C LEU A 113 -8.62 8.88 4.21
N GLY A 114 -8.05 8.80 3.00
CA GLY A 114 -7.10 9.79 2.49
C GLY A 114 -7.74 11.10 2.06
N ASP A 115 -6.90 12.07 1.71
CA ASP A 115 -7.33 13.37 1.20
C ASP A 115 -8.11 13.21 -0.10
N HIS A 116 -9.19 13.99 -0.27
CA HIS A 116 -10.06 13.98 -1.45
C HIS A 116 -10.58 12.58 -1.83
N CYS A 117 -10.65 11.65 -0.88
CA CYS A 117 -10.93 10.23 -1.15
C CYS A 117 -12.19 10.02 -2.01
N PHE A 118 -13.27 10.74 -1.72
CA PHE A 118 -14.55 10.69 -2.44
C PHE A 118 -14.92 12.01 -3.13
N SER A 119 -13.99 12.96 -3.19
CA SER A 119 -14.27 14.29 -3.78
C SER A 119 -14.81 14.16 -5.19
N GLY A 120 -15.95 14.80 -5.48
CA GLY A 120 -16.61 14.77 -6.79
C GLY A 120 -17.18 13.39 -7.18
N SER A 121 -17.32 12.45 -6.24
CA SER A 121 -17.95 11.15 -6.55
C SER A 121 -19.45 11.25 -6.74
N GLY A 122 -20.04 10.28 -7.47
CA GLY A 122 -21.49 10.18 -7.69
C GLY A 122 -22.28 9.62 -6.51
N LEU A 123 -21.64 9.47 -5.33
CA LEU A 123 -22.29 8.94 -4.14
C LEU A 123 -23.28 9.93 -3.56
N THR A 124 -24.54 9.51 -3.43
CA THR A 124 -25.60 10.29 -2.75
C THR A 124 -25.68 10.02 -1.25
N SER A 125 -25.14 8.89 -0.82
CA SER A 125 -25.05 8.50 0.60
C SER A 125 -23.91 7.53 0.82
N ILE A 126 -23.35 7.53 2.01
CA ILE A 126 -22.29 6.61 2.43
C ILE A 126 -22.39 6.35 3.92
N THR A 127 -22.14 5.13 4.33
CA THR A 127 -21.98 4.77 5.74
C THR A 127 -20.51 4.66 6.08
N ILE A 128 -20.03 5.50 7.00
CA ILE A 128 -18.66 5.44 7.50
C ILE A 128 -18.64 4.56 8.75
N PRO A 129 -17.86 3.47 8.77
CA PRO A 129 -17.74 2.62 9.96
C PRO A 129 -17.14 3.38 11.14
N SER A 130 -17.51 3.01 12.35
CA SER A 130 -16.96 3.59 13.59
C SER A 130 -15.46 3.30 13.78
N SER A 131 -14.91 2.36 13.03
CA SER A 131 -13.48 2.06 12.96
C SER A 131 -12.64 3.18 12.34
N VAL A 132 -13.25 4.04 11.49
CA VAL A 132 -12.56 5.15 10.85
C VAL A 132 -12.30 6.25 11.89
N THR A 133 -11.04 6.41 12.26
CA THR A 133 -10.56 7.40 13.24
C THR A 133 -9.83 8.58 12.60
N SER A 134 -9.47 8.47 11.32
CA SER A 134 -8.79 9.52 10.57
C SER A 134 -9.44 9.74 9.21
N MET A 135 -9.66 11.01 8.87
CA MET A 135 -10.26 11.44 7.63
C MET A 135 -9.45 12.59 7.04
N GLY A 136 -9.06 12.45 5.77
CA GLY A 136 -8.25 13.44 5.08
C GLY A 136 -9.01 14.71 4.70
N TYR A 137 -8.27 15.69 4.23
CA TYR A 137 -8.80 16.98 3.81
C TYR A 137 -9.75 16.81 2.61
N GLU A 138 -10.87 17.55 2.64
CA GLU A 138 -11.88 17.58 1.56
C GLU A 138 -12.35 16.17 1.08
N CYS A 139 -12.39 15.21 1.99
CA CYS A 139 -12.69 13.81 1.68
C CYS A 139 -14.00 13.63 0.89
N PHE A 140 -15.02 14.47 1.14
CA PHE A 140 -16.36 14.44 0.49
C PHE A 140 -16.71 15.73 -0.25
N SER A 141 -15.74 16.56 -0.58
CA SER A 141 -15.98 17.82 -1.28
C SER A 141 -16.60 17.57 -2.66
N GLY A 142 -17.68 18.29 -2.99
CA GLY A 142 -18.32 18.18 -4.31
C GLY A 142 -19.06 16.87 -4.58
N CYS A 143 -19.38 16.07 -3.57
CA CYS A 143 -20.36 14.99 -3.70
C CYS A 143 -21.76 15.59 -3.93
N ILE A 144 -22.57 14.92 -4.76
CA ILE A 144 -23.90 15.42 -5.18
C ILE A 144 -24.94 15.09 -4.11
#